data_967f02a38f88ffbbdee400bac175c757
#
_entry.id   967f02a38f88ffbbdee400bac175c757
#
_cell.length_a   1.000
_cell.length_b   1.000
_cell.length_c   1.000
_cell.angle_alpha   90.00
_cell.angle_beta   90.00
_cell.angle_gamma   90.00
#
_symmetry.space_group_name_H-M   'P 1'
#
loop_
_entity.id
_entity.type
_entity.pdbx_description
1 polymer ?
#
loop_
_entity_poly.entity_id
_entity_poly.type
_entity_poly.pdbx_seq_one_letter_code
_entity_poly.pdbx_strand_id
1 'polypeptide(L)'
;MAKGVKSTVERRLTGKRYQKCVASLFCCVLLSFLNSALAFNEAQSSQAQQAAPQASFATIVVIYIKVAGTSPPGTPDYLKSPSNEGTAGASVAIKDANITGKFLGYQFELTEISVPSISELQASLAKTRQHSASSANTNHKEISSNQQGNIAPVVLLDMQSSDKVKAASIEQLIATIQSTLPNAVFFNVANSDDLLRQNSCRLPLFHTIPSYQMKADALAQWFRTKRIDEIFAVYGKTADDAAYLAAFKRSAKKFKLSLVETKQWQDSFDLRRAAFAEIPQFTRTTETYQAVFTADSAAQFAYSLPFNTYYPVPVVGAAGLKALGWHFTHEQWGARQLQSRFNDGFNRHMNEVDFAAYLAVTAVANTAQQGSDLTQQGILKTLLSDHYTLGAYKGRPLSIRPYTHQFRQPIALAHEDALVTHAPLEGFLHQTNELDTLGATHTTCKDKL
;
A
#
# COMPACT_ATOMS: atom_id res chain seq x y z
N MET A 1 -23.88 -59.32 19.83
CA MET A 1 -23.75 -59.74 21.23
C MET A 1 -23.64 -58.47 22.06
N ALA A 2 -24.74 -58.02 22.65
CA ALA A 2 -25.27 -58.31 23.98
C ALA A 2 -24.46 -57.55 25.05
N LYS A 3 -25.07 -56.66 25.67
CA LYS A 3 -25.97 -56.35 26.81
C LYS A 3 -25.27 -55.22 27.59
N GLY A 4 -25.82 -54.13 27.96
CA GLY A 4 -27.00 -53.81 28.70
C GLY A 4 -26.71 -53.75 30.20
N VAL A 5 -27.02 -52.64 30.86
CA VAL A 5 -27.81 -52.60 32.09
C VAL A 5 -27.93 -51.16 32.63
N LYS A 6 -29.17 -50.78 32.89
CA LYS A 6 -29.68 -49.60 33.61
C LYS A 6 -29.44 -49.75 35.13
N SER A 7 -29.37 -48.65 35.89
CA SER A 7 -30.16 -48.57 37.13
C SER A 7 -30.33 -47.11 37.60
N THR A 8 -31.56 -46.76 37.73
CA THR A 8 -32.22 -45.64 38.39
C THR A 8 -32.21 -45.88 39.91
N VAL A 9 -31.99 -44.84 40.74
CA VAL A 9 -32.64 -44.75 42.07
C VAL A 9 -32.92 -43.30 42.42
N GLU A 10 -34.21 -43.01 42.51
CA GLU A 10 -34.79 -41.85 43.20
C GLU A 10 -34.57 -41.96 44.71
N ARG A 11 -34.42 -40.84 45.41
CA ARG A 11 -34.97 -40.63 46.76
C ARG A 11 -35.36 -39.15 46.97
N ARG A 12 -36.66 -38.94 47.00
CA ARG A 12 -37.31 -37.83 47.70
C ARG A 12 -37.18 -38.01 49.21
N LEU A 13 -37.03 -36.94 49.94
CA LEU A 13 -37.69 -36.69 51.24
C LEU A 13 -37.41 -35.23 51.71
N THR A 14 -38.37 -34.37 51.63
CA THR A 14 -39.12 -33.63 52.69
C THR A 14 -38.31 -32.79 53.68
N GLY A 15 -38.63 -31.49 53.71
CA GLY A 15 -38.15 -30.58 54.75
C GLY A 15 -38.71 -29.15 54.62
N LYS A 16 -40.05 -28.99 54.47
CA LYS A 16 -40.73 -27.72 54.74
C LYS A 16 -40.71 -27.45 56.23
N ARG A 17 -39.89 -26.52 56.74
CA ARG A 17 -40.12 -25.79 58.01
C ARG A 17 -39.01 -24.78 58.41
N TYR A 18 -38.20 -24.22 57.49
CA TYR A 18 -37.20 -23.19 57.86
C TYR A 18 -37.30 -21.90 57.09
N GLN A 19 -38.47 -21.60 56.50
CA GLN A 19 -38.61 -20.45 55.59
C GLN A 19 -39.27 -19.18 56.20
N LYS A 20 -39.53 -19.11 57.51
CA LYS A 20 -40.27 -17.96 58.08
C LYS A 20 -39.42 -17.07 59.04
N CYS A 21 -38.20 -17.39 59.42
CA CYS A 21 -37.39 -16.53 60.30
C CYS A 21 -36.20 -15.84 59.61
N VAL A 22 -35.87 -16.13 58.35
CA VAL A 22 -34.75 -15.51 57.63
C VAL A 22 -35.20 -14.27 56.84
N ALA A 23 -36.51 -14.15 56.54
CA ALA A 23 -37.01 -13.03 55.76
C ALA A 23 -37.10 -11.66 56.52
N SER A 24 -37.13 -11.72 57.87
CA SER A 24 -37.25 -10.44 58.64
C SER A 24 -35.91 -9.79 58.96
N LEU A 25 -34.81 -10.54 59.01
CA LEU A 25 -33.46 -9.97 59.19
C LEU A 25 -32.85 -9.40 57.90
N PHE A 26 -33.25 -9.95 56.75
CA PHE A 26 -32.73 -9.45 55.45
C PHE A 26 -33.34 -8.10 55.03
N CYS A 27 -34.55 -7.78 55.51
CA CYS A 27 -35.22 -6.51 55.15
C CYS A 27 -34.62 -5.30 55.89
N CYS A 28 -34.12 -5.49 57.13
CA CYS A 28 -33.50 -4.38 57.90
C CYS A 28 -32.07 -4.06 57.46
N VAL A 29 -31.35 -5.05 56.94
CA VAL A 29 -29.97 -4.83 56.40
C VAL A 29 -30.00 -4.21 54.99
N LEU A 30 -31.01 -4.53 54.18
CA LEU A 30 -31.17 -3.91 52.86
C LEU A 30 -31.61 -2.42 52.93
N LEU A 31 -32.39 -2.03 53.94
CA LEU A 31 -32.79 -0.61 54.12
C LEU A 31 -31.66 0.27 54.65
N SER A 32 -30.70 -0.27 55.41
CA SER A 32 -29.53 0.49 55.85
C SER A 32 -28.46 0.66 54.73
N PHE A 33 -28.40 -0.24 53.75
CA PHE A 33 -27.55 -0.10 52.57
C PHE A 33 -28.14 0.84 51.49
N LEU A 34 -29.47 0.97 51.38
CA LEU A 34 -30.08 1.91 50.45
C LEU A 34 -29.88 3.37 50.89
N ASN A 35 -29.90 3.67 52.16
CA ASN A 35 -29.69 5.05 52.66
C ASN A 35 -28.20 5.48 52.57
N SER A 36 -27.27 4.57 52.70
CA SER A 36 -25.82 4.88 52.50
C SER A 36 -25.48 5.00 51.01
N ALA A 37 -26.20 4.31 50.09
CA ALA A 37 -25.97 4.44 48.65
C ALA A 37 -26.54 5.76 48.09
N LEU A 38 -27.61 6.29 48.66
CA LEU A 38 -28.18 7.60 48.26
C LEU A 38 -27.34 8.78 48.77
N ALA A 39 -26.74 8.70 49.99
CA ALA A 39 -25.84 9.70 50.47
C ALA A 39 -24.46 9.71 49.78
N PHE A 40 -24.03 8.57 49.22
CA PHE A 40 -22.81 8.48 48.45
C PHE A 40 -22.97 9.02 47.01
N ASN A 41 -24.19 8.97 46.48
CA ASN A 41 -24.47 9.48 45.12
C ASN A 41 -24.63 11.00 45.07
N GLU A 42 -25.11 11.65 46.18
CA GLU A 42 -25.18 13.12 46.23
C GLU A 42 -23.81 13.78 46.54
N ALA A 43 -22.89 13.06 47.17
CA ALA A 43 -21.52 13.55 47.38
C ALA A 43 -20.61 13.40 46.14
N GLN A 44 -20.97 12.55 45.20
CA GLN A 44 -20.25 12.38 43.90
C GLN A 44 -20.76 13.28 42.78
N SER A 45 -21.95 13.86 42.90
CA SER A 45 -22.50 14.76 41.87
C SER A 45 -21.98 16.20 41.97
N SER A 46 -21.26 16.56 43.00
CA SER A 46 -20.66 17.90 43.20
C SER A 46 -19.12 17.91 43.04
N GLN A 47 -18.48 16.77 42.80
CA GLN A 47 -17.08 16.75 42.45
C GLN A 47 -16.90 16.16 41.04
N ALA A 48 -16.48 17.06 40.16
CA ALA A 48 -15.85 16.76 38.90
C ALA A 48 -16.74 16.47 37.70
N GLN A 49 -17.26 17.51 37.16
CA GLN A 49 -16.92 17.76 35.76
C GLN A 49 -15.65 18.64 35.69
N GLN A 50 -14.58 18.22 36.30
CA GLN A 50 -13.27 18.55 35.77
C GLN A 50 -13.13 17.74 34.48
N ALA A 51 -13.36 18.40 33.34
CA ALA A 51 -13.02 17.86 32.05
C ALA A 51 -11.59 17.32 32.15
N ALA A 52 -11.42 16.01 31.94
CA ALA A 52 -10.10 15.44 31.81
C ALA A 52 -9.32 16.30 30.82
N PRO A 53 -8.07 16.68 31.11
CA PRO A 53 -7.30 17.49 30.20
C PRO A 53 -7.33 16.78 28.84
N GLN A 54 -7.90 17.43 27.83
CA GLN A 54 -7.87 16.89 26.47
C GLN A 54 -6.38 16.75 26.15
N ALA A 55 -5.94 15.50 26.06
CA ALA A 55 -4.56 15.21 25.68
C ALA A 55 -4.34 15.83 24.30
N SER A 56 -3.45 16.80 24.24
CA SER A 56 -3.08 17.43 22.99
C SER A 56 -2.18 16.46 22.23
N PHE A 57 -2.68 15.97 21.09
CA PHE A 57 -1.91 15.12 20.21
C PHE A 57 -1.09 15.95 19.21
N ALA A 58 0.15 15.53 18.98
CA ALA A 58 0.93 16.04 17.87
C ALA A 58 0.32 15.51 16.56
N THR A 59 -0.14 16.40 15.66
CA THR A 59 -0.79 16.00 14.42
C THR A 59 0.21 15.87 13.28
N ILE A 60 0.27 14.69 12.68
CA ILE A 60 1.05 14.38 11.48
C ILE A 60 0.10 14.48 10.28
N VAL A 61 0.28 15.49 9.45
CA VAL A 61 -0.55 15.71 8.27
C VAL A 61 -0.05 14.85 7.12
N VAL A 62 -0.92 13.99 6.59
CA VAL A 62 -0.69 13.19 5.39
C VAL A 62 -1.48 13.83 4.24
N ILE A 63 -0.79 14.20 3.18
CA ILE A 63 -1.39 14.81 1.99
C ILE A 63 -1.25 13.84 0.83
N TYR A 64 -2.37 13.32 0.35
CA TYR A 64 -2.43 12.47 -0.84
C TYR A 64 -2.65 13.36 -2.06
N ILE A 65 -1.67 13.41 -2.96
CA ILE A 65 -1.72 14.20 -4.18
C ILE A 65 -1.91 13.27 -5.38
N LYS A 66 -3.07 13.36 -6.02
CA LYS A 66 -3.39 12.64 -7.25
C LYS A 66 -3.37 13.58 -8.44
N VAL A 67 -2.47 13.33 -9.37
CA VAL A 67 -2.51 14.00 -10.68
C VAL A 67 -3.36 13.11 -11.59
N ALA A 68 -4.57 13.58 -11.90
CA ALA A 68 -5.57 12.79 -12.60
C ALA A 68 -5.06 12.29 -13.97
N GLY A 69 -4.96 10.96 -14.08
CA GLY A 69 -4.85 10.29 -15.36
C GLY A 69 -6.25 10.14 -15.97
N THR A 70 -6.40 10.36 -17.26
CA THR A 70 -7.62 9.98 -17.96
C THR A 70 -7.43 8.59 -18.55
N SER A 71 -8.31 7.65 -18.21
CA SER A 71 -8.35 6.38 -18.93
C SER A 71 -8.63 6.65 -20.43
N PRO A 72 -8.02 5.91 -21.34
CA PRO A 72 -8.31 6.04 -22.76
C PRO A 72 -9.81 5.95 -23.04
N PRO A 73 -10.34 6.69 -24.02
CA PRO A 73 -11.73 6.55 -24.43
C PRO A 73 -12.08 5.11 -24.77
N GLY A 74 -13.20 4.61 -24.23
CA GLY A 74 -13.65 3.23 -24.48
C GLY A 74 -13.04 2.17 -23.54
N THR A 75 -12.21 2.53 -22.58
CA THR A 75 -11.75 1.59 -21.52
C THR A 75 -12.96 1.05 -20.76
N PRO A 76 -13.15 -0.29 -20.69
CA PRO A 76 -14.22 -0.90 -19.91
C PRO A 76 -14.13 -0.53 -18.43
N ASP A 77 -15.27 -0.39 -17.74
CA ASP A 77 -15.30 0.06 -16.35
C ASP A 77 -14.52 -0.87 -15.39
N TYR A 78 -14.53 -2.17 -15.66
CA TYR A 78 -13.79 -3.15 -14.85
C TYR A 78 -12.26 -3.06 -14.98
N LEU A 79 -11.76 -2.35 -16.00
CA LEU A 79 -10.33 -2.06 -16.19
C LEU A 79 -9.92 -0.68 -15.69
N LYS A 80 -10.88 0.17 -15.30
CA LYS A 80 -10.57 1.48 -14.74
C LYS A 80 -10.12 1.37 -13.30
N SER A 81 -9.14 2.19 -12.93
CA SER A 81 -8.75 2.32 -11.52
C SER A 81 -9.92 2.87 -10.68
N PRO A 82 -10.14 2.34 -9.47
CA PRO A 82 -11.12 2.88 -8.53
C PRO A 82 -10.85 4.36 -8.22
N SER A 83 -11.91 5.15 -8.04
CA SER A 83 -11.77 6.60 -7.74
C SER A 83 -10.98 6.88 -6.47
N ASN A 84 -11.13 6.00 -5.46
CA ASN A 84 -10.45 6.06 -4.16
C ASN A 84 -9.16 5.20 -4.10
N GLU A 85 -8.59 4.84 -5.26
CA GLU A 85 -7.32 4.10 -5.33
C GLU A 85 -6.22 4.89 -4.59
N GLY A 86 -5.48 4.20 -3.76
CA GLY A 86 -4.39 4.75 -2.95
C GLY A 86 -4.88 5.49 -1.70
N THR A 87 -5.84 6.41 -1.80
CA THR A 87 -6.40 7.10 -0.62
C THR A 87 -7.08 6.13 0.35
N ALA A 88 -7.71 5.08 -0.17
CA ALA A 88 -8.27 4.01 0.64
C ALA A 88 -7.20 3.28 1.46
N GLY A 89 -6.05 2.97 0.84
CA GLY A 89 -4.91 2.34 1.51
C GLY A 89 -4.31 3.24 2.60
N ALA A 90 -4.10 4.52 2.31
CA ALA A 90 -3.64 5.50 3.28
C ALA A 90 -4.62 5.63 4.47
N SER A 91 -5.93 5.62 4.21
CA SER A 91 -6.96 5.72 5.25
C SER A 91 -6.94 4.53 6.21
N VAL A 92 -6.72 3.30 5.71
CA VAL A 92 -6.57 2.11 6.59
C VAL A 92 -5.32 2.24 7.45
N ALA A 93 -4.18 2.64 6.87
CA ALA A 93 -2.95 2.83 7.61
C ALA A 93 -3.08 3.90 8.71
N ILE A 94 -3.76 5.00 8.42
CA ILE A 94 -4.02 6.07 9.40
C ILE A 94 -4.91 5.57 10.54
N LYS A 95 -5.95 4.80 10.24
CA LYS A 95 -6.78 4.19 11.30
C LYS A 95 -5.94 3.27 12.19
N ASP A 96 -5.10 2.42 11.60
CA ASP A 96 -4.20 1.52 12.34
C ASP A 96 -3.18 2.32 13.18
N ALA A 97 -2.55 3.35 12.60
CA ALA A 97 -1.58 4.20 13.26
C ALA A 97 -2.18 4.99 14.45
N ASN A 98 -3.40 5.50 14.29
CA ASN A 98 -4.08 6.28 15.31
C ASN A 98 -4.53 5.44 16.52
N ILE A 99 -4.68 4.11 16.39
CA ILE A 99 -4.91 3.24 17.53
C ILE A 99 -3.72 3.31 18.51
N THR A 100 -2.51 3.18 18.00
CA THR A 100 -1.28 3.27 18.80
C THR A 100 -0.96 4.72 19.15
N GLY A 101 -1.22 5.65 18.25
CA GLY A 101 -0.94 7.08 18.41
C GLY A 101 -1.62 7.69 19.63
N LYS A 102 -2.83 7.23 20.00
CA LYS A 102 -3.54 7.66 21.20
C LYS A 102 -2.74 7.44 22.50
N PHE A 103 -1.90 6.42 22.54
CA PHE A 103 -1.05 6.11 23.70
C PHE A 103 0.29 6.83 23.64
N LEU A 104 0.74 7.19 22.45
CA LEU A 104 2.05 7.82 22.21
C LEU A 104 1.97 9.35 22.02
N GLY A 105 0.77 9.92 22.08
CA GLY A 105 0.55 11.36 21.99
C GLY A 105 0.61 11.94 20.58
N TYR A 106 0.33 11.15 19.54
CA TYR A 106 0.24 11.64 18.17
C TYR A 106 -1.00 11.12 17.44
N GLN A 107 -1.38 11.83 16.39
CA GLN A 107 -2.44 11.41 15.45
C GLN A 107 -2.06 11.75 14.01
N PHE A 108 -2.56 10.95 13.08
CA PHE A 108 -2.45 11.19 11.65
C PHE A 108 -3.76 11.71 11.09
N GLU A 109 -3.69 12.68 10.19
CA GLU A 109 -4.84 13.21 9.46
C GLU A 109 -4.58 13.17 7.95
N LEU A 110 -5.58 12.73 7.17
CA LEU A 110 -5.50 12.63 5.71
C LEU A 110 -6.19 13.82 5.06
N THR A 111 -5.47 14.44 4.12
CA THR A 111 -6.03 15.42 3.19
C THR A 111 -5.79 14.93 1.76
N GLU A 112 -6.82 14.93 0.93
CA GLU A 112 -6.71 14.55 -0.48
C GLU A 112 -6.74 15.80 -1.38
N ILE A 113 -5.81 15.84 -2.35
CA ILE A 113 -5.74 16.86 -3.38
C ILE A 113 -5.70 16.15 -4.73
N SER A 114 -6.78 16.29 -5.50
CA SER A 114 -6.84 15.79 -6.88
C SER A 114 -6.80 16.95 -7.85
N VAL A 115 -5.83 16.94 -8.77
CA VAL A 115 -5.65 18.00 -9.78
C VAL A 115 -5.49 17.38 -11.17
N PRO A 116 -6.02 18.04 -12.21
CA PRO A 116 -5.87 17.56 -13.59
C PRO A 116 -4.46 17.79 -14.14
N SER A 117 -3.70 18.71 -13.54
CA SER A 117 -2.34 19.04 -13.97
C SER A 117 -1.48 19.59 -12.82
N ILE A 118 -0.15 19.53 -12.99
CA ILE A 118 0.81 20.06 -12.02
C ILE A 118 0.66 21.58 -11.87
N SER A 119 0.26 22.31 -12.92
CA SER A 119 0.09 23.76 -12.87
C SER A 119 -1.03 24.21 -11.92
N GLU A 120 -2.04 23.38 -11.67
CA GLU A 120 -3.15 23.70 -10.77
C GLU A 120 -2.87 23.32 -9.31
N LEU A 121 -1.82 22.53 -9.09
CA LEU A 121 -1.48 22.01 -7.76
C LEU A 121 -1.14 23.12 -6.77
N GLN A 122 -0.39 24.15 -7.21
CA GLN A 122 0.04 25.24 -6.33
C GLN A 122 -1.15 26.03 -5.74
N ALA A 123 -2.16 26.30 -6.56
CA ALA A 123 -3.39 26.96 -6.11
C ALA A 123 -4.18 26.08 -5.12
N SER A 124 -4.21 24.76 -5.35
CA SER A 124 -4.89 23.80 -4.47
C SER A 124 -4.18 23.65 -3.13
N LEU A 125 -2.86 23.58 -3.11
CA LEU A 125 -2.05 23.53 -1.89
C LEU A 125 -2.22 24.79 -1.02
N ALA A 126 -2.27 25.97 -1.65
CA ALA A 126 -2.50 27.22 -0.92
C ALA A 126 -3.86 27.26 -0.22
N LYS A 127 -4.92 26.76 -0.86
CA LYS A 127 -6.26 26.63 -0.27
C LYS A 127 -6.27 25.66 0.93
N THR A 128 -5.63 24.50 0.78
CA THR A 128 -5.53 23.50 1.85
C THR A 128 -4.84 24.05 3.10
N ARG A 129 -3.75 24.81 2.91
CA ARG A 129 -3.04 25.47 4.01
C ARG A 129 -3.92 26.48 4.78
N GLN A 130 -4.76 27.24 4.06
CA GLN A 130 -5.69 28.19 4.70
C GLN A 130 -6.76 27.47 5.55
N HIS A 131 -7.29 26.34 5.09
CA HIS A 131 -8.26 25.54 5.85
C HIS A 131 -7.66 24.92 7.12
N SER A 132 -6.45 24.38 7.03
CA SER A 132 -5.74 23.84 8.19
C SER A 132 -5.41 24.92 9.24
N ALA A 133 -5.10 26.13 8.81
CA ALA A 133 -4.86 27.26 9.72
C ALA A 133 -6.15 27.79 10.38
N SER A 134 -7.29 27.73 9.68
CA SER A 134 -8.57 28.21 10.23
C SER A 134 -9.21 27.20 11.21
N SER A 135 -9.04 25.90 11.02
CA SER A 135 -9.52 24.88 11.97
C SER A 135 -8.69 24.80 13.24
N ALA A 136 -7.43 25.23 13.23
CA ALA A 136 -6.57 25.33 14.40
C ALA A 136 -6.98 26.47 15.37
N ASN A 137 -7.82 27.42 14.92
CA ASN A 137 -8.14 28.63 15.69
C ASN A 137 -9.44 28.54 16.53
N THR A 138 -10.12 27.41 16.53
CA THR A 138 -11.40 27.25 17.26
C THR A 138 -11.31 26.23 18.40
N ASN A 139 -10.36 26.26 19.29
CA ASN A 139 -10.37 25.63 20.62
C ASN A 139 -9.00 25.07 21.08
N HIS A 140 -7.91 25.78 20.91
CA HIS A 140 -6.65 25.38 21.55
C HIS A 140 -6.09 26.46 22.45
N LYS A 141 -6.33 26.27 23.74
CA LYS A 141 -5.59 26.92 24.83
C LYS A 141 -4.11 26.48 24.71
N GLU A 142 -3.24 27.45 24.69
CA GLU A 142 -1.78 27.40 24.65
C GLU A 142 -1.14 26.06 25.04
N ILE A 143 -0.73 25.31 24.03
CA ILE A 143 0.31 24.28 24.14
C ILE A 143 1.56 24.92 23.57
N SER A 144 2.64 24.80 24.31
CA SER A 144 3.94 25.35 23.97
C SER A 144 4.22 25.28 22.46
N SER A 145 4.22 26.44 21.83
CA SER A 145 4.36 26.66 20.40
C SER A 145 5.64 26.09 19.74
N ASN A 146 6.49 25.43 20.52
CA ASN A 146 7.79 24.93 20.08
C ASN A 146 7.80 23.49 19.57
N GLN A 147 6.78 22.66 19.82
CA GLN A 147 6.77 21.25 19.32
C GLN A 147 5.94 21.05 18.06
N GLN A 148 4.90 21.84 17.83
CA GLN A 148 4.00 21.66 16.68
C GLN A 148 4.58 22.25 15.38
N GLY A 149 5.55 23.16 15.46
CA GLY A 149 6.18 23.82 14.29
C GLY A 149 7.19 22.97 13.52
N ASN A 150 7.61 21.81 14.04
CA ASN A 150 8.71 21.02 13.49
C ASN A 150 8.33 19.67 12.88
N ILE A 151 7.07 19.24 13.00
CA ILE A 151 6.64 17.95 12.43
C ILE A 151 6.56 18.06 10.91
N ALA A 152 7.24 17.15 10.21
CA ALA A 152 7.25 17.12 8.76
C ALA A 152 5.90 16.66 8.18
N PRO A 153 5.30 17.39 7.24
CA PRO A 153 4.19 16.88 6.46
C PRO A 153 4.63 15.67 5.63
N VAL A 154 3.75 14.68 5.50
CA VAL A 154 3.96 13.48 4.69
C VAL A 154 3.17 13.64 3.41
N VAL A 155 3.83 13.60 2.26
CA VAL A 155 3.19 13.77 0.96
C VAL A 155 3.25 12.47 0.18
N LEU A 156 2.09 11.91 -0.16
CA LEU A 156 1.94 10.73 -1.01
C LEU A 156 1.65 11.18 -2.43
N LEU A 157 2.56 10.85 -3.35
CA LEU A 157 2.49 11.23 -4.75
C LEU A 157 1.92 10.08 -5.60
N ASP A 158 0.69 10.25 -6.06
CA ASP A 158 0.03 9.37 -7.02
C ASP A 158 0.11 9.98 -8.43
N MET A 159 1.11 9.53 -9.17
CA MET A 159 1.40 9.98 -10.54
C MET A 159 1.50 8.73 -11.43
N GLN A 160 0.39 8.24 -11.92
CA GLN A 160 0.31 6.96 -12.62
C GLN A 160 0.86 6.98 -14.06
N SER A 161 1.04 8.15 -14.67
CA SER A 161 1.47 8.24 -16.08
C SER A 161 2.80 8.95 -16.21
N SER A 162 3.81 8.27 -16.76
CA SER A 162 5.12 8.84 -17.08
C SER A 162 5.08 9.85 -18.25
N ASP A 163 4.05 9.80 -19.11
CA ASP A 163 3.86 10.79 -20.17
C ASP A 163 3.58 12.19 -19.62
N LYS A 164 2.97 12.26 -18.43
CA LYS A 164 2.66 13.52 -17.75
C LYS A 164 3.74 14.00 -16.80
N VAL A 165 4.60 13.08 -16.34
CA VAL A 165 5.64 13.38 -15.36
C VAL A 165 6.95 12.73 -15.78
N LYS A 166 7.71 13.42 -16.60
CA LYS A 166 9.11 13.06 -16.87
C LYS A 166 9.95 13.23 -15.60
N ALA A 167 11.08 12.52 -15.48
CA ALA A 167 11.97 12.62 -14.31
C ALA A 167 12.33 14.07 -13.96
N ALA A 168 12.58 14.93 -14.94
CA ALA A 168 12.80 16.36 -14.75
C ALA A 168 11.58 17.11 -14.17
N SER A 169 10.36 16.58 -14.38
CA SER A 169 9.12 17.19 -13.87
C SER A 169 8.87 16.83 -12.39
N ILE A 170 9.43 15.73 -11.88
CA ILE A 170 9.24 15.38 -10.48
C ILE A 170 10.06 16.26 -9.53
N GLU A 171 11.26 16.65 -9.93
CA GLU A 171 12.05 17.62 -9.18
C GLU A 171 11.33 18.96 -9.10
N GLN A 172 10.79 19.42 -10.22
CA GLN A 172 10.00 20.65 -10.29
C GLN A 172 8.70 20.53 -9.46
N LEU A 173 8.02 19.39 -9.51
CA LEU A 173 6.84 19.13 -8.68
C LEU A 173 7.18 19.20 -7.20
N ILE A 174 8.22 18.50 -6.75
CA ILE A 174 8.66 18.51 -5.37
C ILE A 174 9.07 19.91 -4.95
N ALA A 175 9.83 20.65 -5.76
CA ALA A 175 10.19 22.04 -5.50
C ALA A 175 8.95 22.94 -5.37
N THR A 176 7.94 22.74 -6.22
CA THR A 176 6.65 23.45 -6.14
C THR A 176 5.92 23.14 -4.82
N ILE A 177 5.87 21.90 -4.40
CA ILE A 177 5.24 21.51 -3.12
C ILE A 177 6.04 22.06 -1.95
N GLN A 178 7.37 21.97 -1.98
CA GLN A 178 8.25 22.48 -0.93
C GLN A 178 8.18 24.00 -0.76
N SER A 179 7.84 24.76 -1.80
CA SER A 179 7.59 26.20 -1.66
C SER A 179 6.43 26.53 -0.72
N THR A 180 5.46 25.60 -0.59
CA THR A 180 4.30 25.75 0.29
C THR A 180 4.44 24.93 1.58
N LEU A 181 5.06 23.77 1.47
CA LEU A 181 5.29 22.80 2.54
C LEU A 181 6.80 22.53 2.67
N PRO A 182 7.59 23.47 3.22
CA PRO A 182 9.01 23.25 3.46
C PRO A 182 9.15 22.07 4.44
N ASN A 183 10.16 21.27 4.31
CA ASN A 183 10.41 20.11 5.19
C ASN A 183 9.43 18.92 5.01
N ALA A 184 8.64 18.85 3.94
CA ALA A 184 7.83 17.68 3.64
C ALA A 184 8.69 16.46 3.27
N VAL A 185 8.24 15.27 3.68
CA VAL A 185 8.79 13.97 3.23
C VAL A 185 7.85 13.40 2.18
N PHE A 186 8.41 12.91 1.08
CA PHE A 186 7.65 12.47 -0.07
C PHE A 186 7.70 10.95 -0.25
N PHE A 187 6.57 10.39 -0.67
CA PHE A 187 6.48 8.97 -1.04
C PHE A 187 5.84 8.84 -2.42
N ASN A 188 6.54 8.22 -3.36
CA ASN A 188 5.98 7.80 -4.63
C ASN A 188 5.23 6.48 -4.41
N VAL A 189 3.90 6.50 -4.55
CA VAL A 189 3.01 5.38 -4.28
C VAL A 189 2.43 4.72 -5.54
N ALA A 190 2.67 5.27 -6.73
CA ALA A 190 2.03 4.79 -7.95
C ALA A 190 2.96 4.61 -9.16
N ASN A 191 3.99 5.46 -9.32
CA ASN A 191 4.82 5.44 -10.51
C ASN A 191 5.98 4.43 -10.39
N SER A 192 5.98 3.43 -11.29
CA SER A 192 6.98 2.34 -11.34
C SER A 192 8.22 2.66 -12.19
N ASP A 193 8.33 3.83 -12.81
CA ASP A 193 9.45 4.17 -13.70
C ASP A 193 10.80 4.13 -12.96
N ASP A 194 11.75 3.37 -13.50
CA ASP A 194 13.09 3.24 -12.94
C ASP A 194 13.90 4.54 -12.98
N LEU A 195 13.62 5.45 -13.93
CA LEU A 195 14.31 6.73 -14.04
C LEU A 195 14.09 7.61 -12.81
N LEU A 196 12.92 7.52 -12.18
CA LEU A 196 12.65 8.24 -10.93
C LEU A 196 13.61 7.82 -9.80
N ARG A 197 14.00 6.53 -9.76
CA ARG A 197 14.90 5.98 -8.75
C ARG A 197 16.38 6.34 -9.01
N GLN A 198 16.70 6.64 -10.26
CA GLN A 198 18.05 6.99 -10.67
C GLN A 198 18.35 8.48 -10.52
N ASN A 199 17.35 9.32 -10.79
CA ASN A 199 17.52 10.77 -10.88
C ASN A 199 17.11 11.53 -9.61
N SER A 200 16.26 10.95 -8.76
CA SER A 200 15.69 11.62 -7.59
C SER A 200 16.35 11.27 -6.25
N CYS A 201 17.48 10.59 -6.25
CA CYS A 201 18.15 10.12 -5.03
C CYS A 201 18.67 11.23 -4.10
N ARG A 202 18.68 12.48 -4.54
CA ARG A 202 19.01 13.66 -3.70
C ARG A 202 17.77 14.31 -3.06
N LEU A 203 16.59 13.84 -3.43
CA LEU A 203 15.33 14.36 -2.90
C LEU A 203 14.87 13.56 -1.69
N PRO A 204 14.12 14.15 -0.75
CA PRO A 204 13.49 13.43 0.35
C PRO A 204 12.29 12.59 -0.15
N LEU A 205 12.51 11.81 -1.20
CA LEU A 205 11.53 11.01 -1.92
C LEU A 205 11.82 9.52 -1.76
N PHE A 206 10.89 8.81 -1.15
CA PHE A 206 10.91 7.35 -1.03
C PHE A 206 9.96 6.71 -2.04
N HIS A 207 10.26 5.46 -2.42
CA HIS A 207 9.44 4.71 -3.38
C HIS A 207 8.89 3.46 -2.71
N THR A 208 7.59 3.45 -2.41
CA THR A 208 6.89 2.30 -1.82
C THR A 208 6.28 1.39 -2.88
N ILE A 209 5.94 1.92 -4.06
CA ILE A 209 5.56 1.11 -5.21
C ILE A 209 6.80 0.43 -5.82
N PRO A 210 6.75 -0.86 -6.22
CA PRO A 210 7.85 -1.51 -6.91
C PRO A 210 8.19 -0.86 -8.26
N SER A 211 9.49 -0.82 -8.60
CA SER A 211 9.90 -0.36 -9.92
C SER A 211 9.61 -1.39 -11.01
N TYR A 212 9.57 -0.96 -12.27
CA TYR A 212 9.46 -1.86 -13.41
C TYR A 212 10.60 -2.88 -13.44
N GLN A 213 11.81 -2.50 -13.05
CA GLN A 213 12.93 -3.43 -12.96
C GLN A 213 12.69 -4.52 -11.90
N MET A 214 12.11 -4.18 -10.74
CA MET A 214 11.76 -5.19 -9.71
C MET A 214 10.71 -6.17 -10.24
N LYS A 215 9.69 -5.66 -10.92
CA LYS A 215 8.63 -6.47 -11.53
C LYS A 215 9.17 -7.37 -12.65
N ALA A 216 10.02 -6.82 -13.52
CA ALA A 216 10.64 -7.56 -14.61
C ALA A 216 11.61 -8.65 -14.11
N ASP A 217 12.41 -8.36 -13.08
CA ASP A 217 13.30 -9.34 -12.47
C ASP A 217 12.52 -10.51 -11.84
N ALA A 218 11.40 -10.22 -11.20
CA ALA A 218 10.52 -11.25 -10.63
C ALA A 218 9.97 -12.20 -11.71
N LEU A 219 9.49 -11.65 -12.83
CA LEU A 219 9.05 -12.45 -13.97
C LEU A 219 10.20 -13.24 -14.61
N ALA A 220 11.37 -12.65 -14.75
CA ALA A 220 12.53 -13.32 -15.31
C ALA A 220 13.01 -14.49 -14.43
N GLN A 221 12.98 -14.35 -13.11
CA GLN A 221 13.25 -15.47 -12.19
C GLN A 221 12.22 -16.61 -12.36
N TRP A 222 10.96 -16.27 -12.53
CA TRP A 222 9.91 -17.27 -12.77
C TRP A 222 10.15 -18.01 -14.08
N PHE A 223 10.49 -17.30 -15.16
CA PHE A 223 10.85 -17.93 -16.44
C PHE A 223 11.99 -18.92 -16.29
N ARG A 224 13.07 -18.52 -15.61
CA ARG A 224 14.24 -19.40 -15.37
C ARG A 224 13.83 -20.64 -14.57
N THR A 225 13.00 -20.48 -13.54
CA THR A 225 12.50 -21.62 -12.74
C THR A 225 11.66 -22.58 -13.58
N LYS A 226 10.91 -22.05 -14.54
CA LYS A 226 10.08 -22.85 -15.48
C LYS A 226 10.83 -23.36 -16.69
N ARG A 227 12.13 -23.02 -16.84
CA ARG A 227 12.96 -23.36 -18.01
C ARG A 227 12.39 -22.79 -19.31
N ILE A 228 11.86 -21.59 -19.24
CA ILE A 228 11.36 -20.79 -20.34
C ILE A 228 12.45 -19.79 -20.70
N ASP A 229 13.01 -19.90 -21.89
CA ASP A 229 14.17 -19.10 -22.31
C ASP A 229 13.84 -18.16 -23.49
N GLU A 230 12.86 -18.51 -24.33
CA GLU A 230 12.52 -17.81 -25.57
C GLU A 230 11.19 -17.05 -25.40
N ILE A 231 11.28 -15.72 -25.45
CA ILE A 231 10.17 -14.82 -25.12
C ILE A 231 9.83 -13.95 -26.34
N PHE A 232 8.55 -13.90 -26.68
CA PHE A 232 7.98 -12.90 -27.58
C PHE A 232 7.49 -11.70 -26.76
N ALA A 233 7.86 -10.47 -27.12
CA ALA A 233 7.47 -9.29 -26.40
C ALA A 233 6.50 -8.40 -27.19
N VAL A 234 5.40 -7.99 -26.55
CA VAL A 234 4.41 -7.06 -27.09
C VAL A 234 4.31 -5.85 -26.16
N TYR A 235 4.31 -4.64 -26.72
CA TYR A 235 4.18 -3.42 -25.94
C TYR A 235 3.28 -2.38 -26.62
N GLY A 236 2.61 -1.58 -25.83
CA GLY A 236 1.76 -0.50 -26.28
C GLY A 236 2.54 0.77 -26.70
N LYS A 237 1.82 1.89 -26.79
CA LYS A 237 2.36 3.15 -27.32
C LYS A 237 2.76 4.14 -26.25
N THR A 238 2.43 3.88 -24.97
CA THR A 238 2.71 4.82 -23.90
C THR A 238 4.20 4.81 -23.51
N ALA A 239 4.65 5.87 -22.86
CA ALA A 239 6.00 5.92 -22.30
C ALA A 239 6.20 4.86 -21.20
N ASP A 240 5.16 4.55 -20.42
CA ASP A 240 5.16 3.49 -19.41
C ASP A 240 5.37 2.10 -20.02
N ASP A 241 4.74 1.82 -21.15
CA ASP A 241 4.92 0.56 -21.88
C ASP A 241 6.36 0.41 -22.37
N ALA A 242 6.92 1.49 -22.92
CA ALA A 242 8.32 1.52 -23.35
C ALA A 242 9.29 1.36 -22.16
N ALA A 243 9.00 1.99 -21.02
CA ALA A 243 9.80 1.87 -19.79
C ALA A 243 9.76 0.44 -19.22
N TYR A 244 8.56 -0.17 -19.19
CA TYR A 244 8.44 -1.56 -18.71
C TYR A 244 9.13 -2.56 -19.65
N LEU A 245 8.98 -2.41 -20.96
CA LEU A 245 9.73 -3.19 -21.94
C LEU A 245 11.25 -3.01 -21.77
N ALA A 246 11.73 -1.80 -21.57
CA ALA A 246 13.15 -1.53 -21.34
C ALA A 246 13.67 -2.21 -20.06
N ALA A 247 12.88 -2.19 -18.98
CA ALA A 247 13.17 -2.93 -17.76
C ALA A 247 13.22 -4.44 -18.03
N PHE A 248 12.25 -4.97 -18.77
CA PHE A 248 12.23 -6.39 -19.11
C PHE A 248 13.42 -6.81 -19.98
N LYS A 249 13.84 -5.98 -20.93
CA LYS A 249 15.06 -6.23 -21.72
C LYS A 249 16.32 -6.30 -20.84
N ARG A 250 16.45 -5.44 -19.83
CA ARG A 250 17.54 -5.51 -18.85
C ARG A 250 17.48 -6.79 -18.02
N SER A 251 16.29 -7.19 -17.57
CA SER A 251 16.07 -8.44 -16.84
C SER A 251 16.36 -9.66 -17.71
N ALA A 252 15.92 -9.67 -18.96
CA ALA A 252 16.24 -10.74 -19.92
C ALA A 252 17.75 -10.94 -20.06
N LYS A 253 18.50 -9.86 -20.22
CA LYS A 253 19.97 -9.92 -20.25
C LYS A 253 20.55 -10.44 -18.92
N LYS A 254 20.07 -9.95 -17.78
CA LYS A 254 20.54 -10.35 -16.43
C LYS A 254 20.33 -11.84 -16.18
N PHE A 255 19.18 -12.38 -16.59
CA PHE A 255 18.79 -13.77 -16.36
C PHE A 255 19.00 -14.69 -17.59
N LYS A 256 19.70 -14.19 -18.63
CA LYS A 256 20.03 -14.95 -19.85
C LYS A 256 18.78 -15.52 -20.55
N LEU A 257 17.75 -14.70 -20.71
CA LEU A 257 16.58 -15.00 -21.53
C LEU A 257 16.77 -14.41 -22.94
N SER A 258 16.21 -15.04 -23.95
CA SER A 258 16.21 -14.61 -25.37
C SER A 258 14.89 -13.91 -25.70
N LEU A 259 14.98 -12.69 -26.19
CA LEU A 259 13.82 -12.03 -26.83
C LEU A 259 13.86 -12.35 -28.32
N VAL A 260 13.05 -13.32 -28.76
CA VAL A 260 13.02 -13.78 -30.16
C VAL A 260 12.48 -12.72 -31.09
N GLU A 261 11.44 -12.00 -30.66
CA GLU A 261 10.87 -10.87 -31.40
C GLU A 261 10.24 -9.86 -30.44
N THR A 262 10.16 -8.60 -30.87
CA THR A 262 9.50 -7.51 -30.12
C THR A 262 8.62 -6.74 -31.08
N LYS A 263 7.30 -6.71 -30.83
CA LYS A 263 6.33 -5.97 -31.64
C LYS A 263 5.61 -4.92 -30.83
N GLN A 264 5.43 -3.73 -31.43
CA GLN A 264 4.56 -2.70 -30.90
C GLN A 264 3.12 -2.96 -31.32
N TRP A 265 2.19 -2.90 -30.37
CA TRP A 265 0.77 -3.03 -30.67
C TRP A 265 0.29 -1.89 -31.58
N GLN A 266 -0.47 -2.25 -32.62
CA GLN A 266 -1.08 -1.29 -33.55
C GLN A 266 -2.58 -1.20 -33.23
N ASP A 267 -3.10 0.00 -32.94
CA ASP A 267 -4.52 0.24 -32.57
C ASP A 267 -5.51 0.07 -33.74
N SER A 268 -5.23 -0.83 -34.66
CA SER A 268 -6.03 -0.99 -35.89
C SER A 268 -7.26 -1.86 -35.72
N PHE A 269 -7.46 -2.50 -34.56
CA PHE A 269 -8.47 -3.54 -34.40
C PHE A 269 -9.43 -3.26 -33.25
N ASP A 270 -10.72 -3.52 -33.47
CA ASP A 270 -11.68 -3.63 -32.35
C ASP A 270 -11.57 -5.03 -31.72
N LEU A 271 -10.70 -5.15 -30.69
CA LEU A 271 -10.45 -6.42 -30.02
C LEU A 271 -11.67 -7.06 -29.38
N ARG A 272 -12.71 -6.29 -29.08
CA ARG A 272 -13.97 -6.86 -28.56
C ARG A 272 -14.66 -7.76 -29.60
N ARG A 273 -14.38 -7.56 -30.89
CA ARG A 273 -14.98 -8.31 -32.01
C ARG A 273 -13.99 -9.22 -32.72
N ALA A 274 -12.73 -8.87 -32.74
CA ALA A 274 -11.74 -9.48 -33.61
C ALA A 274 -10.56 -10.15 -32.86
N ALA A 275 -10.52 -10.15 -31.52
CA ALA A 275 -9.39 -10.68 -30.75
C ALA A 275 -8.98 -12.11 -31.14
N PHE A 276 -9.95 -13.00 -31.40
CA PHE A 276 -9.72 -14.39 -31.76
C PHE A 276 -9.08 -14.57 -33.16
N ALA A 277 -9.22 -13.59 -34.04
CA ALA A 277 -8.64 -13.65 -35.40
C ALA A 277 -7.33 -12.84 -35.46
N GLU A 278 -7.31 -11.64 -34.91
CA GLU A 278 -6.23 -10.68 -35.05
C GLU A 278 -5.03 -10.98 -34.16
N ILE A 279 -5.27 -11.40 -32.90
CA ILE A 279 -4.20 -11.70 -31.99
C ILE A 279 -3.33 -12.88 -32.42
N PRO A 280 -3.90 -14.01 -32.85
CA PRO A 280 -3.07 -15.11 -33.40
C PRO A 280 -2.23 -14.68 -34.60
N GLN A 281 -2.77 -13.87 -35.50
CA GLN A 281 -2.03 -13.37 -36.67
C GLN A 281 -0.91 -12.40 -36.21
N PHE A 282 -1.18 -11.48 -35.26
CA PHE A 282 -0.21 -10.54 -34.73
C PHE A 282 0.92 -11.23 -33.97
N THR A 283 0.62 -12.28 -33.19
CA THR A 283 1.58 -13.02 -32.38
C THR A 283 2.29 -14.15 -33.16
N ARG A 284 1.96 -14.35 -34.43
CA ARG A 284 2.70 -15.26 -35.29
C ARG A 284 4.07 -14.69 -35.63
N THR A 285 5.10 -15.53 -35.48
CA THR A 285 6.51 -15.20 -35.74
C THR A 285 7.16 -16.28 -36.60
N THR A 286 8.30 -16.02 -37.20
CA THR A 286 9.12 -17.02 -37.91
C THR A 286 9.82 -17.97 -36.92
N GLU A 287 10.19 -17.47 -35.76
CA GLU A 287 10.81 -18.22 -34.66
C GLU A 287 9.76 -18.70 -33.67
N THR A 288 9.99 -19.82 -33.02
CA THR A 288 9.15 -20.29 -31.93
C THR A 288 9.43 -19.48 -30.68
N TYR A 289 8.42 -19.32 -29.81
CA TYR A 289 8.57 -18.74 -28.49
C TYR A 289 7.82 -19.58 -27.44
N GLN A 290 8.24 -19.48 -26.20
CA GLN A 290 7.73 -20.27 -25.09
C GLN A 290 6.84 -19.46 -24.14
N ALA A 291 6.88 -18.13 -24.24
CA ALA A 291 6.02 -17.23 -23.50
C ALA A 291 5.88 -15.88 -24.21
N VAL A 292 4.84 -15.13 -23.82
CA VAL A 292 4.63 -13.75 -24.27
C VAL A 292 4.78 -12.80 -23.08
N PHE A 293 5.69 -11.82 -23.19
CA PHE A 293 5.74 -10.68 -22.28
C PHE A 293 4.90 -9.54 -22.87
N THR A 294 4.10 -8.87 -22.02
CA THR A 294 3.27 -7.76 -22.45
C THR A 294 3.43 -6.55 -21.51
N ALA A 295 3.54 -5.37 -22.14
CA ALA A 295 3.51 -4.07 -21.47
C ALA A 295 2.35 -3.25 -22.06
N ASP A 296 1.31 -2.99 -21.26
CA ASP A 296 0.08 -2.29 -21.63
C ASP A 296 -0.49 -1.53 -20.42
N SER A 297 0.06 -0.38 -20.17
CA SER A 297 -0.35 0.50 -19.05
C SER A 297 -1.74 1.13 -19.27
N ALA A 298 -2.15 1.23 -20.54
CA ALA A 298 -3.43 1.79 -20.94
C ALA A 298 -4.57 0.76 -20.98
N ALA A 299 -4.28 -0.54 -20.69
CA ALA A 299 -5.22 -1.65 -20.72
C ALA A 299 -5.98 -1.76 -22.04
N GLN A 300 -5.27 -1.60 -23.18
CA GLN A 300 -5.89 -1.59 -24.51
C GLN A 300 -6.00 -2.98 -25.13
N PHE A 301 -5.01 -3.85 -24.91
CA PHE A 301 -4.92 -5.13 -25.64
C PHE A 301 -4.50 -6.32 -24.79
N ALA A 302 -3.71 -6.12 -23.75
CA ALA A 302 -3.04 -7.21 -23.05
C ALA A 302 -4.01 -8.22 -22.44
N TYR A 303 -5.16 -7.78 -21.94
CA TYR A 303 -6.16 -8.66 -21.32
C TYR A 303 -6.76 -9.69 -22.29
N SER A 304 -6.69 -9.42 -23.62
CA SER A 304 -7.16 -10.35 -24.66
C SER A 304 -6.10 -11.37 -25.09
N LEU A 305 -4.82 -11.16 -24.74
CA LEU A 305 -3.72 -12.03 -25.19
C LEU A 305 -3.75 -13.43 -24.57
N PRO A 306 -4.04 -13.66 -23.28
CA PRO A 306 -3.82 -14.96 -22.62
C PRO A 306 -4.51 -16.15 -23.29
N PHE A 307 -5.60 -15.90 -24.02
CA PHE A 307 -6.40 -16.95 -24.65
C PHE A 307 -6.35 -16.93 -26.18
N ASN A 308 -5.61 -15.99 -26.76
CA ASN A 308 -5.65 -15.76 -28.22
C ASN A 308 -4.27 -15.74 -28.89
N THR A 309 -3.19 -16.08 -28.20
CA THR A 309 -1.84 -16.14 -28.80
C THR A 309 -1.74 -17.26 -29.86
N TYR A 310 -0.89 -17.07 -30.89
CA TYR A 310 -0.67 -18.07 -31.92
C TYR A 310 -0.21 -19.43 -31.39
N TYR A 311 0.79 -19.43 -30.48
CA TYR A 311 1.17 -20.59 -29.69
C TYR A 311 0.45 -20.57 -28.33
N PRO A 312 -0.02 -21.74 -27.83
CA PRO A 312 -0.66 -21.81 -26.50
C PRO A 312 0.40 -21.75 -25.39
N VAL A 313 0.91 -20.56 -25.14
CA VAL A 313 1.99 -20.29 -24.18
C VAL A 313 1.54 -19.31 -23.10
N PRO A 314 2.19 -19.30 -21.92
CA PRO A 314 1.85 -18.34 -20.87
C PRO A 314 2.11 -16.89 -21.32
N VAL A 315 1.17 -16.02 -20.95
CA VAL A 315 1.30 -14.57 -21.08
C VAL A 315 1.64 -13.99 -19.73
N VAL A 316 2.61 -13.06 -19.67
CA VAL A 316 3.04 -12.42 -18.44
C VAL A 316 3.22 -10.91 -18.64
N GLY A 317 3.23 -10.16 -17.55
CA GLY A 317 3.45 -8.72 -17.56
C GLY A 317 2.20 -7.92 -17.23
N ALA A 318 1.61 -7.21 -18.17
CA ALA A 318 0.37 -6.45 -17.96
C ALA A 318 -0.87 -7.34 -17.84
N ALA A 319 -0.83 -8.57 -18.40
CA ALA A 319 -1.89 -9.56 -18.29
C ALA A 319 -1.34 -10.96 -18.04
N GLY A 320 -2.22 -11.92 -17.77
CA GLY A 320 -1.84 -13.27 -17.40
C GLY A 320 -1.13 -13.29 -16.03
N LEU A 321 0.11 -13.75 -15.99
CA LEU A 321 0.91 -13.68 -14.74
C LEU A 321 1.49 -12.28 -14.57
N LYS A 322 1.02 -11.56 -13.56
CA LYS A 322 1.44 -10.20 -13.23
C LYS A 322 2.45 -10.21 -12.08
N ALA A 323 3.39 -9.26 -12.12
CA ALA A 323 4.30 -8.99 -11.01
C ALA A 323 3.84 -7.74 -10.27
N LEU A 324 3.42 -7.88 -9.01
CA LEU A 324 2.71 -6.86 -8.26
C LEU A 324 3.34 -6.62 -6.89
N GLY A 325 3.27 -5.39 -6.42
CA GLY A 325 3.62 -5.04 -5.04
C GLY A 325 2.68 -5.65 -4.01
N TRP A 326 1.42 -5.90 -4.39
CA TRP A 326 0.41 -6.52 -3.55
C TRP A 326 -0.63 -7.23 -4.40
N HIS A 327 -1.14 -8.35 -3.87
CA HIS A 327 -2.28 -9.04 -4.45
C HIS A 327 -3.24 -9.52 -3.35
N PHE A 328 -4.54 -9.40 -3.57
CA PHE A 328 -5.56 -9.67 -2.56
C PHE A 328 -5.65 -11.14 -2.14
N THR A 329 -5.20 -12.06 -2.99
CA THR A 329 -5.15 -13.49 -2.66
C THR A 329 -3.97 -13.87 -1.76
N HIS A 330 -3.16 -12.88 -1.33
CA HIS A 330 -2.14 -13.11 -0.33
C HIS A 330 -2.79 -13.18 1.06
N GLU A 331 -2.73 -14.36 1.72
CA GLU A 331 -3.41 -14.61 2.99
C GLU A 331 -2.46 -14.79 4.18
N GLN A 332 -1.19 -15.07 3.91
CA GLN A 332 -0.19 -15.37 4.95
C GLN A 332 0.25 -14.13 5.73
N TRP A 333 0.91 -14.33 6.88
CA TRP A 333 1.56 -13.30 7.71
C TRP A 333 0.67 -12.13 8.09
N GLY A 334 -0.63 -12.38 8.30
CA GLY A 334 -1.60 -11.35 8.67
C GLY A 334 -2.20 -10.56 7.50
N ALA A 335 -1.84 -10.89 6.26
CA ALA A 335 -2.37 -10.21 5.08
C ALA A 335 -3.89 -10.34 4.95
N ARG A 336 -4.46 -11.49 5.33
CA ARG A 336 -5.91 -11.71 5.33
C ARG A 336 -6.64 -10.70 6.21
N GLN A 337 -6.11 -10.41 7.41
CA GLN A 337 -6.71 -9.43 8.32
C GLN A 337 -6.67 -8.01 7.72
N LEU A 338 -5.57 -7.64 7.06
CA LEU A 338 -5.47 -6.36 6.36
C LEU A 338 -6.49 -6.30 5.22
N GLN A 339 -6.61 -7.35 4.41
CA GLN A 339 -7.60 -7.42 3.34
C GLN A 339 -9.04 -7.32 3.85
N SER A 340 -9.39 -8.01 4.95
CA SER A 340 -10.73 -7.91 5.54
C SER A 340 -11.03 -6.47 5.96
N ARG A 341 -10.14 -5.83 6.74
CA ARG A 341 -10.33 -4.43 7.17
C ARG A 341 -10.46 -3.46 6.00
N PHE A 342 -9.69 -3.69 4.93
CA PHE A 342 -9.76 -2.89 3.73
C PHE A 342 -11.10 -3.10 3.00
N ASN A 343 -11.50 -4.36 2.79
CA ASN A 343 -12.76 -4.69 2.12
C ASN A 343 -13.99 -4.20 2.91
N ASP A 344 -13.98 -4.35 4.23
CA ASP A 344 -15.05 -3.85 5.11
C ASP A 344 -15.20 -2.32 5.03
N GLY A 345 -14.10 -1.60 4.81
CA GLY A 345 -14.11 -0.14 4.69
C GLY A 345 -14.48 0.38 3.30
N PHE A 346 -14.17 -0.36 2.23
CA PHE A 346 -14.22 0.16 0.86
C PHE A 346 -14.95 -0.74 -0.15
N ASN A 347 -15.45 -1.90 0.28
CA ASN A 347 -16.20 -2.86 -0.55
C ASN A 347 -15.49 -3.23 -1.86
N ARG A 348 -14.17 -3.38 -1.80
CA ARG A 348 -13.31 -3.84 -2.89
C ARG A 348 -12.00 -4.42 -2.35
N HIS A 349 -11.27 -5.11 -3.19
CA HIS A 349 -9.94 -5.60 -2.85
C HIS A 349 -8.89 -4.49 -2.88
N MET A 350 -7.92 -4.59 -1.97
CA MET A 350 -6.73 -3.75 -1.95
C MET A 350 -5.84 -4.09 -3.14
N ASN A 351 -5.45 -3.11 -3.93
CA ASN A 351 -4.49 -3.26 -5.02
C ASN A 351 -3.07 -2.79 -4.61
N GLU A 352 -2.13 -2.80 -5.56
CA GLU A 352 -0.74 -2.45 -5.26
C GLU A 352 -0.53 -0.97 -4.94
N VAL A 353 -1.33 -0.05 -5.49
CA VAL A 353 -1.26 1.40 -5.20
C VAL A 353 -1.82 1.67 -3.80
N ASP A 354 -2.93 1.03 -3.43
CA ASP A 354 -3.47 1.10 -2.07
C ASP A 354 -2.44 0.59 -1.05
N PHE A 355 -1.79 -0.54 -1.34
CA PHE A 355 -0.77 -1.10 -0.45
C PHE A 355 0.48 -0.21 -0.38
N ALA A 356 0.89 0.41 -1.48
CA ALA A 356 2.02 1.33 -1.49
C ALA A 356 1.74 2.59 -0.64
N ALA A 357 0.53 3.12 -0.69
CA ALA A 357 0.07 4.21 0.16
C ALA A 357 -0.04 3.79 1.64
N TYR A 358 -0.59 2.60 1.90
CA TYR A 358 -0.59 1.98 3.23
C TYR A 358 0.83 1.87 3.80
N LEU A 359 1.76 1.36 3.00
CA LEU A 359 3.16 1.18 3.39
C LEU A 359 3.85 2.50 3.72
N ALA A 360 3.58 3.56 2.95
CA ALA A 360 4.15 4.88 3.17
C ALA A 360 3.74 5.47 4.53
N VAL A 361 2.45 5.45 4.85
CA VAL A 361 1.95 5.91 6.15
C VAL A 361 2.47 5.04 7.29
N THR A 362 2.46 3.71 7.11
CA THR A 362 2.97 2.77 8.12
C THR A 362 4.45 2.97 8.39
N ALA A 363 5.26 3.32 7.38
CA ALA A 363 6.67 3.61 7.56
C ALA A 363 6.90 4.82 8.46
N VAL A 364 6.14 5.89 8.26
CA VAL A 364 6.21 7.09 9.13
C VAL A 364 5.65 6.79 10.53
N ALA A 365 4.56 6.05 10.63
CA ALA A 365 4.02 5.63 11.92
C ALA A 365 5.02 4.78 12.72
N ASN A 366 5.77 3.92 12.03
CA ASN A 366 6.84 3.12 12.66
C ASN A 366 7.98 4.00 13.19
N THR A 367 8.37 5.08 12.49
CA THR A 367 9.36 6.04 13.00
C THR A 367 8.86 6.75 14.26
N ALA A 368 7.59 7.15 14.28
CA ALA A 368 6.95 7.75 15.45
C ALA A 368 6.91 6.78 16.66
N GLN A 369 6.59 5.51 16.41
CA GLN A 369 6.57 4.45 17.45
C GLN A 369 7.95 4.18 18.04
N GLN A 370 9.01 4.35 17.27
CA GLN A 370 10.40 4.23 17.76
C GLN A 370 10.88 5.45 18.57
N GLY A 371 10.02 6.47 18.77
CA GLY A 371 10.38 7.70 19.45
C GLY A 371 11.35 8.58 18.66
N SER A 372 11.42 8.40 17.34
CA SER A 372 12.27 9.20 16.48
C SER A 372 11.75 10.63 16.37
N ASP A 373 12.65 11.56 16.11
CA ASP A 373 12.30 12.94 15.76
C ASP A 373 11.47 12.94 14.44
N LEU A 374 10.31 13.57 14.47
CA LEU A 374 9.39 13.65 13.33
C LEU A 374 9.65 14.85 12.41
N THR A 375 10.77 15.53 12.56
CA THR A 375 11.27 16.47 11.55
C THR A 375 11.62 15.72 10.26
N GLN A 376 11.70 16.43 9.13
CA GLN A 376 12.16 15.83 7.89
C GLN A 376 13.48 15.08 8.05
N GLN A 377 14.47 15.72 8.70
CA GLN A 377 15.79 15.11 8.94
C GLN A 377 15.72 13.88 9.83
N GLY A 378 14.89 13.91 10.89
CA GLY A 378 14.70 12.77 11.79
C GLY A 378 14.08 11.58 11.07
N ILE A 379 13.04 11.81 10.27
CA ILE A 379 12.39 10.77 9.44
C ILE A 379 13.39 10.20 8.43
N LEU A 380 14.10 11.05 7.67
CA LEU A 380 15.12 10.61 6.71
C LEU A 380 16.21 9.77 7.38
N LYS A 381 16.76 10.25 8.50
CA LYS A 381 17.79 9.53 9.26
C LYS A 381 17.31 8.15 9.71
N THR A 382 16.07 8.04 10.18
CA THR A 382 15.52 6.76 10.64
C THR A 382 15.27 5.82 9.48
N LEU A 383 14.59 6.28 8.43
CA LEU A 383 14.24 5.45 7.28
C LEU A 383 15.46 4.97 6.48
N LEU A 384 16.52 5.77 6.41
CA LEU A 384 17.77 5.43 5.70
C LEU A 384 18.80 4.74 6.58
N SER A 385 18.47 4.46 7.84
CA SER A 385 19.33 3.70 8.73
C SER A 385 19.51 2.26 8.24
N ASP A 386 20.71 1.72 8.34
CA ASP A 386 21.01 0.32 7.99
C ASP A 386 20.25 -0.70 8.86
N HIS A 387 19.76 -0.27 10.02
CA HIS A 387 18.98 -1.09 10.95
C HIS A 387 17.46 -0.93 10.76
N TYR A 388 17.02 -0.02 9.88
CA TYR A 388 15.60 0.17 9.66
C TYR A 388 14.96 -1.05 9.03
N THR A 389 13.95 -1.59 9.71
CA THR A 389 13.13 -2.68 9.19
C THR A 389 11.66 -2.43 9.49
N LEU A 390 10.80 -2.83 8.57
CA LEU A 390 9.36 -2.66 8.67
C LEU A 390 8.64 -3.97 8.40
N GLY A 391 7.83 -4.42 9.35
CA GLY A 391 6.88 -5.52 9.13
C GLY A 391 5.70 -5.04 8.27
N ALA A 392 5.43 -5.71 7.16
CA ALA A 392 4.40 -5.30 6.22
C ALA A 392 3.68 -6.48 5.55
N TYR A 393 3.32 -7.50 6.32
CA TYR A 393 2.52 -8.65 5.88
C TYR A 393 3.11 -9.46 4.70
N LYS A 394 4.41 -9.35 4.43
CA LYS A 394 5.07 -10.03 3.29
C LYS A 394 6.00 -11.17 3.68
N GLY A 395 5.96 -11.60 4.94
CA GLY A 395 6.79 -12.70 5.47
C GLY A 395 8.27 -12.37 5.62
N ARG A 396 8.71 -11.20 5.16
CA ARG A 396 10.08 -10.70 5.29
C ARG A 396 10.04 -9.25 5.76
N PRO A 397 10.98 -8.83 6.62
CA PRO A 397 11.10 -7.43 6.98
C PRO A 397 11.50 -6.62 5.75
N LEU A 398 10.82 -5.50 5.55
CA LEU A 398 11.14 -4.56 4.49
C LEU A 398 12.23 -3.61 4.98
N SER A 399 13.09 -3.16 4.09
CA SER A 399 14.11 -2.13 4.34
C SER A 399 14.18 -1.18 3.14
N ILE A 400 14.99 -0.13 3.25
CA ILE A 400 15.09 0.87 2.19
C ILE A 400 16.50 0.83 1.60
N ARG A 401 16.62 0.94 0.27
CA ARG A 401 17.92 1.08 -0.40
C ARG A 401 18.41 2.52 -0.23
N PRO A 402 19.57 2.76 0.38
CA PRO A 402 20.04 4.11 0.69
C PRO A 402 20.38 4.94 -0.55
N TYR A 403 20.63 4.31 -1.68
CA TYR A 403 21.05 4.96 -2.93
C TYR A 403 19.92 5.18 -3.95
N THR A 404 18.74 4.58 -3.76
CA THR A 404 17.56 4.80 -4.61
C THR A 404 16.31 5.17 -3.83
N HIS A 405 16.36 5.12 -2.51
CA HIS A 405 15.23 5.27 -1.58
C HIS A 405 14.05 4.33 -1.88
N GLN A 406 14.30 3.24 -2.62
CA GLN A 406 13.30 2.22 -2.94
C GLN A 406 13.15 1.25 -1.77
N PHE A 407 11.92 0.99 -1.36
CA PHE A 407 11.63 -0.09 -0.43
C PHE A 407 11.97 -1.44 -1.07
N ARG A 408 12.81 -2.22 -0.39
CA ARG A 408 13.04 -3.63 -0.69
C ARG A 408 11.84 -4.40 -0.23
N GLN A 409 11.20 -5.11 -1.14
CA GLN A 409 10.00 -5.88 -0.82
C GLN A 409 9.87 -7.09 -1.73
N PRO A 410 9.29 -8.20 -1.24
CA PRO A 410 8.88 -9.32 -2.08
C PRO A 410 7.85 -8.87 -3.12
N ILE A 411 7.97 -9.40 -4.33
CA ILE A 411 7.05 -9.15 -5.44
C ILE A 411 6.14 -10.35 -5.61
N ALA A 412 4.84 -10.13 -5.52
CA ALA A 412 3.85 -11.15 -5.77
C ALA A 412 3.77 -11.47 -7.27
N LEU A 413 3.89 -12.72 -7.63
CA LEU A 413 3.57 -13.23 -8.95
C LEU A 413 2.18 -13.86 -8.89
N ALA A 414 1.20 -13.22 -9.49
CA ALA A 414 -0.19 -13.60 -9.40
C ALA A 414 -0.90 -13.43 -10.75
N HIS A 415 -1.87 -14.28 -11.02
CA HIS A 415 -2.90 -13.99 -12.01
C HIS A 415 -4.18 -13.54 -11.28
N GLU A 416 -5.25 -13.26 -12.03
CA GLU A 416 -6.38 -12.47 -11.54
C GLU A 416 -6.95 -12.95 -10.19
N ASP A 417 -7.07 -14.25 -9.97
CA ASP A 417 -7.71 -14.84 -8.79
C ASP A 417 -6.78 -15.71 -7.93
N ALA A 418 -5.48 -15.77 -8.24
CA ALA A 418 -4.57 -16.61 -7.47
C ALA A 418 -3.13 -16.09 -7.43
N LEU A 419 -2.58 -16.13 -6.23
CA LEU A 419 -1.16 -15.96 -6.00
C LEU A 419 -0.42 -17.25 -6.39
N VAL A 420 0.56 -17.12 -7.29
CA VAL A 420 1.40 -18.23 -7.73
C VAL A 420 2.60 -18.39 -6.81
N THR A 421 3.32 -17.30 -6.53
CA THR A 421 4.50 -17.27 -5.66
C THR A 421 4.92 -15.85 -5.36
N HIS A 422 5.97 -15.69 -4.53
CA HIS A 422 6.66 -14.43 -4.31
C HIS A 422 8.11 -14.48 -4.78
N ALA A 423 8.55 -13.48 -5.51
CA ALA A 423 9.96 -13.29 -5.79
C ALA A 423 10.62 -12.46 -4.65
N PRO A 424 11.92 -12.67 -4.35
CA PRO A 424 12.85 -13.53 -5.06
C PRO A 424 12.56 -15.01 -4.81
N LEU A 425 12.67 -15.79 -5.88
CA LEU A 425 12.48 -17.23 -5.84
C LEU A 425 13.71 -17.92 -5.25
N GLU A 426 13.52 -19.13 -4.73
CA GLU A 426 14.61 -19.98 -4.26
C GLU A 426 15.66 -20.17 -5.36
N GLY A 427 16.96 -20.05 -4.99
CA GLY A 427 18.07 -20.06 -5.93
C GLY A 427 18.45 -18.69 -6.52
N PHE A 428 17.64 -17.64 -6.28
CA PHE A 428 17.93 -16.27 -6.75
C PHE A 428 18.14 -15.28 -5.60
N LEU A 429 18.31 -15.74 -4.39
CA LEU A 429 18.53 -14.88 -3.22
C LEU A 429 19.89 -14.19 -3.30
N HIS A 430 19.93 -12.90 -3.01
CA HIS A 430 21.19 -12.17 -2.96
C HIS A 430 21.91 -12.43 -1.61
N GLN A 431 23.23 -12.49 -1.63
CA GLN A 431 24.03 -12.89 -0.46
C GLN A 431 23.94 -11.90 0.71
N THR A 432 23.91 -10.59 0.45
CA THR A 432 23.91 -9.57 1.51
C THR A 432 22.48 -9.24 1.98
N ASN A 433 21.57 -9.01 1.04
CA ASN A 433 20.16 -8.80 1.33
C ASN A 433 19.35 -9.56 0.27
N GLU A 434 18.58 -10.54 0.69
CA GLU A 434 17.84 -11.45 -0.20
C GLU A 434 17.03 -10.72 -1.27
N LEU A 435 16.50 -9.53 -0.95
CA LEU A 435 15.64 -8.73 -1.82
C LEU A 435 16.44 -7.90 -2.86
N ASP A 436 17.77 -7.79 -2.74
CA ASP A 436 18.59 -7.00 -3.67
C ASP A 436 18.82 -7.68 -5.02
N THR A 437 18.34 -8.91 -5.18
CA THR A 437 18.26 -9.55 -6.50
C THR A 437 17.20 -8.91 -7.41
N LEU A 438 16.21 -8.19 -6.83
CA LEU A 438 15.12 -7.54 -7.56
C LEU A 438 15.41 -6.04 -7.72
N GLY A 439 15.41 -5.55 -8.94
CA GLY A 439 15.59 -4.13 -9.25
C GLY A 439 17.05 -3.70 -9.43
N ALA A 440 17.23 -2.39 -9.60
CA ALA A 440 18.55 -1.80 -9.77
C ALA A 440 19.33 -1.81 -8.45
N THR A 441 20.56 -2.29 -8.48
CA THR A 441 21.46 -2.33 -7.33
C THR A 441 22.43 -1.14 -7.31
N HIS A 442 22.49 -0.36 -8.39
CA HIS A 442 23.37 0.78 -8.53
C HIS A 442 22.58 2.00 -9.03
N THR A 443 23.03 3.18 -8.66
CA THR A 443 22.50 4.46 -9.10
C THR A 443 23.60 5.28 -9.76
N THR A 444 23.21 6.22 -10.62
CA THR A 444 24.11 7.25 -11.15
C THR A 444 24.38 8.37 -10.13
N CYS A 445 23.63 8.43 -9.05
CA CYS A 445 23.87 9.38 -7.96
C CYS A 445 25.12 9.00 -7.18
N LYS A 446 26.14 9.84 -7.24
CA LYS A 446 27.43 9.62 -6.59
C LYS A 446 27.47 10.14 -5.14
N ASP A 447 26.58 11.07 -4.79
CA ASP A 447 26.57 11.73 -3.49
C ASP A 447 25.35 11.30 -2.67
N LYS A 448 25.58 10.93 -1.40
CA LYS A 448 24.52 10.68 -0.42
C LYS A 448 23.88 12.02 -0.01
N LEU A 449 22.63 11.99 0.39
CA LEU A 449 21.95 13.09 1.10
C LEU A 449 22.70 13.46 2.38
#